data_1c1597c7ab76a09ba9561041fa114ee7
#
_entry.id   1c1597c7ab76a09ba9561041fa114ee7
#
_cell.length_a   1.000
_cell.length_b   1.000
_cell.length_c   1.000
_cell.angle_alpha   90.00
_cell.angle_beta   90.00
_cell.angle_gamma   90.00
#
_symmetry.space_group_name_H-M   'P 1'
#
loop_
_entity.id
_entity.type
_entity.pdbx_description
1 polymer ?
#
loop_
_entity_poly.entity_id
_entity_poly.type
_entity_poly.pdbx_seq_one_letter_code
_entity_poly.pdbx_strand_id
1 'polypeptide(L)'
;DPGSDLASYPLSQVPDEAAPIVRALLTADKNQRQARARMTEAQRKASPETDFRPFIIADADTGHGGDAHVRNLIRRFVEVGVPGYHIEDQKPGVKKCGHQGGKVLVSEDEQIKRLCAARFQLDIMRVPGIIVARTDAEAATLLDGRGDERDQPFILGATNTAIPTYRAAFLALLRLFRRAGMEEIGGARL
;
A
#
# COMPACT_ATOMS: atom_id res chain seq x y z
N ASP A 1 18.53 5.96 7.81
CA ASP A 1 17.73 5.98 6.59
C ASP A 1 18.50 6.71 5.49
N PRO A 2 18.89 6.04 4.38
CA PRO A 2 19.68 6.65 3.31
C PRO A 2 18.89 7.68 2.50
N GLY A 3 17.60 7.79 2.70
CA GLY A 3 16.74 8.75 2.04
C GLY A 3 15.32 8.71 2.57
N SER A 4 14.57 9.76 2.32
CA SER A 4 13.16 9.90 2.74
C SER A 4 12.17 9.31 1.75
N ASP A 5 12.67 8.61 0.73
CA ASP A 5 11.86 8.07 -0.34
C ASP A 5 12.31 6.65 -0.72
N LEU A 6 11.35 5.84 -1.09
CA LEU A 6 11.44 4.47 -1.56
C LEU A 6 12.53 4.23 -2.61
N ALA A 7 12.78 5.19 -3.51
CA ALA A 7 13.82 5.07 -4.52
C ALA A 7 15.24 5.01 -3.95
N SER A 8 15.43 5.39 -2.69
CA SER A 8 16.73 5.49 -2.04
C SER A 8 17.17 4.23 -1.32
N TYR A 9 16.31 3.23 -1.15
CA TYR A 9 16.63 2.03 -0.37
C TYR A 9 16.01 0.75 -0.96
N PRO A 10 16.66 -0.41 -0.69
CA PRO A 10 16.17 -1.69 -1.20
C PRO A 10 14.95 -2.19 -0.41
N LEU A 11 14.17 -3.08 -1.04
CA LEU A 11 13.02 -3.75 -0.45
C LEU A 11 13.30 -4.39 0.93
N SER A 12 14.51 -4.82 1.18
CA SER A 12 14.88 -5.48 2.43
C SER A 12 15.08 -4.52 3.61
N GLN A 13 15.25 -3.22 3.38
CA GLN A 13 15.71 -2.30 4.43
C GLN A 13 14.74 -2.21 5.59
N VAL A 14 13.46 -1.94 5.36
CA VAL A 14 12.49 -1.81 6.45
C VAL A 14 12.32 -3.12 7.24
N PRO A 15 12.22 -4.31 6.61
CA PRO A 15 12.32 -5.57 7.33
C PRO A 15 13.58 -5.74 8.17
N ASP A 16 14.75 -5.36 7.63
CA ASP A 16 16.03 -5.49 8.34
C ASP A 16 16.12 -4.53 9.53
N GLU A 17 15.57 -3.32 9.44
CA GLU A 17 15.46 -2.35 10.54
C GLU A 17 14.42 -2.76 11.59
N ALA A 18 13.32 -3.39 11.19
CA ALA A 18 12.31 -3.90 12.13
C ALA A 18 12.79 -5.10 12.94
N ALA A 19 13.64 -5.94 12.37
CA ALA A 19 14.11 -7.17 12.99
C ALA A 19 14.77 -6.96 14.39
N PRO A 20 15.69 -6.01 14.62
CA PRO A 20 16.24 -5.75 15.94
C PRO A 20 15.19 -5.23 16.93
N ILE A 21 14.21 -4.46 16.51
CA ILE A 21 13.12 -3.96 17.36
C ILE A 21 12.29 -5.14 17.87
N VAL A 22 11.87 -6.02 16.97
CA VAL A 22 11.12 -7.24 17.33
C VAL A 22 11.92 -8.11 18.29
N ARG A 23 13.21 -8.34 18.01
CA ARG A 23 14.07 -9.12 18.90
C ARG A 23 14.23 -8.49 20.28
N ALA A 24 14.34 -7.16 20.37
CA ALA A 24 14.43 -6.44 21.64
C ALA A 24 13.14 -6.61 22.45
N LEU A 25 11.98 -6.46 21.84
CA LEU A 25 10.68 -6.65 22.49
C LEU A 25 10.49 -8.09 22.99
N LEU A 26 10.79 -9.08 22.16
CA LEU A 26 10.72 -10.50 22.57
C LEU A 26 11.70 -10.84 23.71
N THR A 27 12.87 -10.23 23.70
CA THR A 27 13.86 -10.40 24.79
C THR A 27 13.36 -9.77 26.08
N ALA A 28 12.78 -8.57 26.03
CA ALA A 28 12.18 -7.91 27.19
C ALA A 28 11.02 -8.75 27.76
N ASP A 29 10.13 -9.28 26.93
CA ASP A 29 9.05 -10.19 27.35
C ASP A 29 9.60 -11.43 28.04
N LYS A 30 10.61 -12.08 27.46
CA LYS A 30 11.26 -13.25 28.04
C LYS A 30 11.90 -12.96 29.41
N ASN A 31 12.61 -11.85 29.50
CA ASN A 31 13.27 -11.43 30.75
C ASN A 31 12.24 -11.11 31.84
N GLN A 32 11.16 -10.40 31.50
CA GLN A 32 10.06 -10.13 32.43
C GLN A 32 9.43 -11.43 32.92
N ARG A 33 9.11 -12.36 32.05
CA ARG A 33 8.55 -13.67 32.44
C ARG A 33 9.47 -14.44 33.37
N GLN A 34 10.77 -14.46 33.06
CA GLN A 34 11.76 -15.13 33.92
C GLN A 34 11.87 -14.48 35.28
N ALA A 35 11.88 -13.15 35.36
CA ALA A 35 11.89 -12.42 36.62
C ALA A 35 10.62 -12.71 37.44
N ARG A 36 9.43 -12.62 36.81
CA ARG A 36 8.14 -12.88 37.45
C ARG A 36 7.97 -14.33 37.93
N ALA A 37 8.56 -15.30 37.23
CA ALA A 37 8.53 -16.70 37.66
C ALA A 37 9.25 -16.94 39.03
N ARG A 38 10.18 -16.07 39.39
CA ARG A 38 10.91 -16.13 40.67
C ARG A 38 10.26 -15.31 41.80
N MET A 39 9.20 -14.54 41.49
CA MET A 39 8.49 -13.69 42.44
C MET A 39 7.46 -14.48 43.26
N THR A 40 7.23 -14.07 44.49
CA THR A 40 6.06 -14.49 45.25
C THR A 40 4.78 -13.90 44.68
N GLU A 41 3.63 -14.41 45.09
CA GLU A 41 2.33 -13.87 44.62
C GLU A 41 2.17 -12.39 44.99
N ALA A 42 2.55 -12.00 46.20
CA ALA A 42 2.51 -10.62 46.67
C ALA A 42 3.38 -9.68 45.78
N GLN A 43 4.59 -10.13 45.49
CA GLN A 43 5.50 -9.39 44.61
C GLN A 43 4.93 -9.25 43.18
N ARG A 44 4.33 -10.31 42.61
CA ARG A 44 3.69 -10.24 41.29
C ARG A 44 2.52 -9.26 41.25
N LYS A 45 1.72 -9.23 42.32
CA LYS A 45 0.61 -8.25 42.43
C LYS A 45 1.10 -6.79 42.55
N ALA A 46 2.23 -6.59 43.25
CA ALA A 46 2.82 -5.26 43.41
C ALA A 46 3.60 -4.76 42.17
N SER A 47 3.96 -5.66 41.28
CA SER A 47 4.70 -5.33 40.05
C SER A 47 3.84 -5.64 38.81
N PRO A 48 3.16 -4.64 38.23
CA PRO A 48 2.30 -4.87 37.07
C PRO A 48 3.10 -5.41 35.87
N GLU A 49 2.46 -6.26 35.09
CA GLU A 49 3.05 -6.81 33.88
C GLU A 49 2.97 -5.80 32.74
N THR A 50 4.08 -5.62 32.02
CA THR A 50 4.12 -4.79 30.80
C THR A 50 3.94 -5.70 29.60
N ASP A 51 3.04 -5.31 28.69
CA ASP A 51 2.91 -6.00 27.42
C ASP A 51 4.05 -5.58 26.46
N PHE A 52 5.00 -6.48 26.25
CA PHE A 52 6.10 -6.33 25.31
C PHE A 52 5.80 -6.91 23.92
N ARG A 53 4.54 -7.27 23.63
CA ARG A 53 4.12 -7.84 22.34
C ARG A 53 3.11 -6.96 21.64
N PRO A 54 3.42 -5.67 21.40
CA PRO A 54 2.52 -4.83 20.64
C PRO A 54 2.35 -5.39 19.21
N PHE A 55 1.18 -5.18 18.63
CA PHE A 55 0.98 -5.50 17.24
C PHE A 55 1.70 -4.44 16.39
N ILE A 56 2.66 -4.87 15.57
CA ILE A 56 3.49 -4.00 14.76
C ILE A 56 2.88 -3.91 13.37
N ILE A 57 2.65 -2.70 12.90
CA ILE A 57 2.27 -2.42 11.50
C ILE A 57 3.43 -1.65 10.87
N ALA A 58 4.09 -2.27 9.90
CA ALA A 58 5.21 -1.67 9.18
C ALA A 58 4.75 -0.87 7.97
N ASP A 59 5.53 0.13 7.62
CA ASP A 59 5.41 0.82 6.33
C ASP A 59 5.98 -0.08 5.22
N ALA A 60 5.11 -0.54 4.34
CA ALA A 60 5.48 -1.30 3.16
C ALA A 60 5.53 -0.42 1.90
N ASP A 61 5.44 0.90 2.07
CA ASP A 61 5.43 1.86 0.96
C ASP A 61 4.40 1.47 -0.13
N THR A 62 4.83 1.42 -1.37
CA THR A 62 4.05 0.97 -2.53
C THR A 62 4.11 -0.55 -2.74
N GLY A 63 4.76 -1.29 -1.85
CA GLY A 63 5.12 -2.69 -2.08
C GLY A 63 6.36 -2.90 -2.97
N HIS A 64 7.09 -1.82 -3.30
CA HIS A 64 8.33 -1.80 -4.10
C HIS A 64 8.20 -2.27 -5.56
N GLY A 65 7.00 -2.42 -6.07
CA GLY A 65 6.76 -2.83 -7.45
C GLY A 65 5.45 -3.58 -7.63
N GLY A 66 5.42 -4.51 -8.55
CA GLY A 66 4.27 -5.37 -8.80
C GLY A 66 4.14 -6.49 -7.77
N ASP A 67 3.22 -7.40 -8.02
CA ASP A 67 2.83 -8.51 -7.14
C ASP A 67 4.00 -9.36 -6.63
N ALA A 68 4.99 -9.65 -7.47
CA ALA A 68 6.17 -10.42 -7.07
C ALA A 68 7.02 -9.69 -6.02
N HIS A 69 7.18 -8.37 -6.15
CA HIS A 69 7.89 -7.55 -5.18
C HIS A 69 7.13 -7.50 -3.86
N VAL A 70 5.83 -7.27 -3.92
CA VAL A 70 4.96 -7.26 -2.74
C VAL A 70 5.06 -8.59 -1.98
N ARG A 71 4.96 -9.73 -2.66
CA ARG A 71 5.09 -11.06 -2.04
C ARG A 71 6.43 -11.25 -1.35
N ASN A 72 7.53 -10.83 -1.99
CA ASN A 72 8.87 -10.91 -1.40
C ASN A 72 9.00 -10.02 -0.15
N LEU A 73 8.44 -8.81 -0.18
CA LEU A 73 8.46 -7.89 0.94
C LEU A 73 7.67 -8.47 2.13
N ILE A 74 6.45 -8.93 1.90
CA ILE A 74 5.60 -9.53 2.93
C ILE A 74 6.27 -10.75 3.56
N ARG A 75 6.89 -11.62 2.75
CA ARG A 75 7.66 -12.75 3.26
C ARG A 75 8.74 -12.31 4.24
N ARG A 76 9.53 -11.29 3.89
CA ARG A 76 10.60 -10.76 4.74
C ARG A 76 10.06 -10.19 6.05
N PHE A 77 8.96 -9.45 6.01
CA PHE A 77 8.31 -8.95 7.22
C PHE A 77 7.85 -10.08 8.14
N VAL A 78 7.23 -11.12 7.59
CA VAL A 78 6.81 -12.30 8.37
C VAL A 78 8.01 -13.01 9.00
N GLU A 79 9.09 -13.21 8.24
CA GLU A 79 10.33 -13.86 8.71
C GLU A 79 10.97 -13.12 9.90
N VAL A 80 10.81 -11.80 9.98
CA VAL A 80 11.31 -11.00 11.11
C VAL A 80 10.29 -10.77 12.23
N GLY A 81 9.07 -11.31 12.07
CA GLY A 81 8.03 -11.25 13.10
C GLY A 81 7.15 -10.01 13.07
N VAL A 82 7.02 -9.35 11.94
CA VAL A 82 6.10 -8.22 11.71
C VAL A 82 4.86 -8.73 10.97
N PRO A 83 3.68 -8.77 11.60
CA PRO A 83 2.47 -9.35 11.02
C PRO A 83 1.53 -8.33 10.37
N GLY A 84 1.81 -7.04 10.42
CA GLY A 84 0.96 -5.98 9.88
C GLY A 84 1.71 -5.06 8.94
N TYR A 85 1.03 -4.58 7.89
CA TYR A 85 1.61 -3.70 6.87
C TYR A 85 0.58 -2.72 6.34
N HIS A 86 1.00 -1.49 5.99
CA HIS A 86 0.22 -0.66 5.10
C HIS A 86 0.92 -0.56 3.74
N ILE A 87 0.12 -0.59 2.69
CA ILE A 87 0.58 -0.50 1.30
C ILE A 87 -0.20 0.60 0.62
N GLU A 88 0.49 1.57 0.05
CA GLU A 88 -0.11 2.73 -0.61
C GLU A 88 -0.19 2.58 -2.13
N ASP A 89 -1.13 3.31 -2.73
CA ASP A 89 -1.44 3.27 -4.16
C ASP A 89 -0.56 4.18 -5.03
N GLN A 90 0.51 4.76 -4.49
CA GLN A 90 1.45 5.51 -5.31
C GLN A 90 2.22 4.60 -6.27
N LYS A 91 2.66 5.18 -7.41
CA LYS A 91 3.48 4.48 -8.38
C LYS A 91 4.88 4.22 -7.83
N PRO A 92 5.38 2.97 -7.83
CA PRO A 92 6.76 2.64 -7.45
C PRO A 92 7.79 3.41 -8.28
N GLY A 93 8.89 3.79 -7.65
CA GLY A 93 9.99 4.50 -8.29
C GLY A 93 9.79 6.00 -8.50
N VAL A 94 8.55 6.50 -8.35
CA VAL A 94 8.23 7.94 -8.38
C VAL A 94 7.43 8.39 -7.17
N LYS A 95 7.33 7.53 -6.18
CA LYS A 95 6.66 7.80 -4.89
C LYS A 95 7.23 9.05 -4.23
N LYS A 96 6.36 9.83 -3.59
CA LYS A 96 6.68 11.03 -2.84
C LYS A 96 6.26 10.89 -1.38
N CYS A 97 7.01 11.52 -0.47
CA CYS A 97 6.58 11.67 0.92
C CYS A 97 5.21 12.35 1.01
N GLY A 98 4.48 12.07 2.11
CA GLY A 98 3.10 12.53 2.31
C GLY A 98 2.85 14.03 2.09
N HIS A 99 3.82 14.87 2.44
CA HIS A 99 3.74 16.33 2.32
C HIS A 99 4.19 16.89 0.96
N GLN A 100 4.70 16.04 0.06
CA GLN A 100 5.21 16.49 -1.25
C GLN A 100 4.13 16.46 -2.32
N GLY A 101 4.18 17.42 -3.23
CA GLY A 101 3.35 17.45 -4.44
C GLY A 101 3.88 16.55 -5.55
N GLY A 102 3.05 16.33 -6.58
CA GLY A 102 3.44 15.54 -7.75
C GLY A 102 3.36 14.02 -7.56
N LYS A 103 2.56 13.57 -6.61
CA LYS A 103 2.26 12.15 -6.42
C LYS A 103 1.53 11.59 -7.64
N VAL A 104 1.93 10.39 -8.04
CA VAL A 104 1.33 9.62 -9.13
C VAL A 104 0.72 8.36 -8.55
N LEU A 105 -0.57 8.15 -8.72
CA LEU A 105 -1.24 6.91 -8.34
C LEU A 105 -1.12 5.87 -9.44
N VAL A 106 -1.17 4.61 -9.05
CA VAL A 106 -1.43 3.51 -9.98
C VAL A 106 -2.93 3.34 -10.18
N SER A 107 -3.33 2.57 -11.19
CA SER A 107 -4.74 2.22 -11.39
C SER A 107 -5.29 1.42 -10.21
N GLU A 108 -6.61 1.47 -10.03
CA GLU A 108 -7.29 0.69 -9.00
C GLU A 108 -7.01 -0.81 -9.14
N ASP A 109 -7.00 -1.33 -10.37
CA ASP A 109 -6.66 -2.74 -10.66
C ASP A 109 -5.26 -3.11 -10.17
N GLU A 110 -4.27 -2.26 -10.39
CA GLU A 110 -2.90 -2.51 -9.94
C GLU A 110 -2.80 -2.51 -8.41
N GLN A 111 -3.48 -1.61 -7.73
CA GLN A 111 -3.48 -1.59 -6.26
C GLN A 111 -4.19 -2.82 -5.68
N ILE A 112 -5.31 -3.24 -6.26
CA ILE A 112 -6.00 -4.47 -5.88
C ILE A 112 -5.08 -5.68 -6.02
N LYS A 113 -4.36 -5.80 -7.14
CA LYS A 113 -3.38 -6.89 -7.36
C LYS A 113 -2.31 -6.92 -6.27
N ARG A 114 -1.78 -5.77 -5.88
CA ARG A 114 -0.78 -5.67 -4.80
C ARG A 114 -1.34 -6.13 -3.46
N LEU A 115 -2.52 -5.66 -3.10
CA LEU A 115 -3.18 -6.06 -1.85
C LEU A 115 -3.52 -7.56 -1.85
N CYS A 116 -4.00 -8.09 -2.98
CA CYS A 116 -4.24 -9.53 -3.15
C CYS A 116 -2.92 -10.34 -3.06
N ALA A 117 -1.84 -9.85 -3.65
CA ALA A 117 -0.53 -10.49 -3.57
C ALA A 117 0.01 -10.53 -2.12
N ALA A 118 -0.20 -9.45 -1.35
CA ALA A 118 0.15 -9.40 0.06
C ALA A 118 -0.66 -10.42 0.87
N ARG A 119 -1.99 -10.48 0.68
CA ARG A 119 -2.86 -11.46 1.35
C ARG A 119 -2.46 -12.88 0.99
N PHE A 120 -2.25 -13.15 -0.29
CA PHE A 120 -1.84 -14.47 -0.77
C PHE A 120 -0.53 -14.95 -0.14
N GLN A 121 0.45 -14.04 0.02
CA GLN A 121 1.71 -14.40 0.68
C GLN A 121 1.52 -14.76 2.16
N LEU A 122 0.67 -14.02 2.88
CA LEU A 122 0.32 -14.34 4.27
C LEU A 122 -0.39 -15.71 4.37
N ASP A 123 -1.29 -16.02 3.43
CA ASP A 123 -2.02 -17.28 3.39
C ASP A 123 -1.08 -18.47 3.13
N ILE A 124 -0.11 -18.33 2.20
CA ILE A 124 0.94 -19.36 1.97
C ILE A 124 1.72 -19.63 3.26
N MET A 125 2.07 -18.57 3.99
CA MET A 125 2.84 -18.68 5.23
C MET A 125 1.97 -19.02 6.46
N ARG A 126 0.65 -19.09 6.29
CA ARG A 126 -0.34 -19.35 7.36
C ARG A 126 -0.25 -18.33 8.51
N VAL A 127 -0.06 -17.07 8.17
CA VAL A 127 0.02 -15.97 9.14
C VAL A 127 -1.25 -15.14 9.06
N PRO A 128 -2.01 -15.00 10.16
CA PRO A 128 -3.20 -14.15 10.22
C PRO A 128 -2.79 -12.67 10.35
N GLY A 129 -2.14 -12.13 9.33
CA GLY A 129 -1.65 -10.75 9.32
C GLY A 129 -2.73 -9.74 8.92
N ILE A 130 -2.48 -8.47 9.24
CA ILE A 130 -3.34 -7.34 8.88
C ILE A 130 -2.69 -6.57 7.72
N ILE A 131 -3.49 -6.31 6.68
CA ILE A 131 -3.10 -5.46 5.56
C ILE A 131 -3.96 -4.21 5.61
N VAL A 132 -3.32 -3.06 5.69
CA VAL A 132 -3.98 -1.75 5.64
C VAL A 132 -3.81 -1.19 4.23
N ALA A 133 -4.91 -1.06 3.50
CA ALA A 133 -4.93 -0.36 2.23
C ALA A 133 -4.86 1.15 2.49
N ARG A 134 -3.75 1.76 2.09
CA ARG A 134 -3.55 3.20 2.18
C ARG A 134 -3.78 3.83 0.81
N THR A 135 -4.37 5.01 0.78
CA THR A 135 -4.49 5.81 -0.43
C THR A 135 -3.92 7.20 -0.25
N ASP A 136 -3.28 7.70 -1.28
CA ASP A 136 -2.84 9.10 -1.40
C ASP A 136 -3.72 9.92 -2.36
N ALA A 137 -4.90 9.42 -2.73
CA ALA A 137 -5.82 10.03 -3.68
C ALA A 137 -6.29 11.44 -3.28
N GLU A 138 -6.32 11.76 -1.99
CA GLU A 138 -6.67 13.10 -1.51
C GLU A 138 -5.68 14.17 -2.00
N ALA A 139 -4.40 13.83 -2.05
CA ALA A 139 -3.33 14.78 -2.40
C ALA A 139 -2.76 14.56 -3.82
N ALA A 140 -2.97 13.40 -4.42
CA ALA A 140 -2.46 13.08 -5.74
C ALA A 140 -3.31 13.75 -6.84
N THR A 141 -2.61 14.27 -7.85
CA THR A 141 -3.25 14.90 -9.02
C THR A 141 -2.93 14.16 -10.33
N LEU A 142 -2.11 13.12 -10.25
CA LEU A 142 -1.66 12.34 -11.40
C LEU A 142 -2.01 10.86 -11.22
N LEU A 143 -2.43 10.22 -12.30
CA LEU A 143 -2.70 8.79 -12.38
C LEU A 143 -1.82 8.17 -13.48
N ASP A 144 -1.19 7.03 -13.17
CA ASP A 144 -0.36 6.28 -14.09
C ASP A 144 -1.23 5.37 -14.96
N GLY A 145 -1.64 5.89 -16.08
CA GLY A 145 -2.50 5.15 -17.00
C GLY A 145 -3.97 5.56 -16.94
N ARG A 146 -4.75 4.94 -17.79
CA ARG A 146 -6.17 5.24 -18.00
C ARG A 146 -6.95 4.04 -18.54
N GLY A 147 -6.40 2.87 -18.37
CA GLY A 147 -6.97 1.63 -18.87
C GLY A 147 -8.07 1.03 -17.99
N ASP A 148 -8.10 1.41 -16.72
CA ASP A 148 -9.09 0.91 -15.77
C ASP A 148 -10.39 1.74 -15.88
N GLU A 149 -11.51 1.06 -16.11
CA GLU A 149 -12.81 1.71 -16.23
C GLU A 149 -13.30 2.36 -14.93
N ARG A 150 -12.86 1.85 -13.78
CA ARG A 150 -13.19 2.39 -12.45
C ARG A 150 -12.56 3.76 -12.21
N ASP A 151 -11.39 3.99 -12.81
CA ASP A 151 -10.67 5.28 -12.72
C ASP A 151 -11.24 6.35 -13.65
N GLN A 152 -11.95 5.94 -14.73
CA GLN A 152 -12.43 6.87 -15.77
C GLN A 152 -13.27 8.05 -15.24
N PRO A 153 -14.16 7.89 -14.25
CA PRO A 153 -14.95 9.01 -13.73
C PRO A 153 -14.10 10.14 -13.11
N PHE A 154 -12.88 9.82 -12.66
CA PHE A 154 -11.98 10.75 -11.97
C PHE A 154 -10.94 11.39 -12.91
N ILE A 155 -10.78 10.89 -14.14
CA ILE A 155 -9.80 11.42 -15.09
C ILE A 155 -10.35 12.67 -15.77
N LEU A 156 -9.81 13.84 -15.41
CA LEU A 156 -10.21 15.13 -15.94
C LEU A 156 -9.51 15.51 -17.24
N GLY A 157 -8.29 15.02 -17.44
CA GLY A 157 -7.47 15.36 -18.61
C GLY A 157 -6.25 14.47 -18.75
N ALA A 158 -5.41 14.74 -19.74
CA ALA A 158 -4.14 14.05 -19.93
C ALA A 158 -2.99 15.05 -19.98
N THR A 159 -1.85 14.70 -19.38
CA THR A 159 -0.61 15.48 -19.46
C THR A 159 -0.01 15.44 -20.86
N ASN A 160 -0.26 14.37 -21.62
CA ASN A 160 0.08 14.27 -23.03
C ASN A 160 -1.15 14.64 -23.89
N THR A 161 -1.16 15.87 -24.41
CA THR A 161 -2.27 16.40 -25.23
C THR A 161 -2.38 15.75 -26.59
N ALA A 162 -1.35 15.06 -27.08
CA ALA A 162 -1.38 14.33 -28.34
C ALA A 162 -2.23 13.04 -28.24
N ILE A 163 -2.46 12.53 -27.03
CA ILE A 163 -3.27 11.33 -26.79
C ILE A 163 -4.45 11.71 -25.90
N PRO A 164 -5.66 11.88 -26.45
CA PRO A 164 -6.82 12.29 -25.68
C PRO A 164 -7.18 11.23 -24.62
N THR A 165 -7.76 11.68 -23.51
CA THR A 165 -8.39 10.77 -22.56
C THR A 165 -9.55 10.03 -23.22
N TYR A 166 -9.94 8.88 -22.69
CA TYR A 166 -11.14 8.15 -23.12
C TYR A 166 -12.36 9.07 -23.17
N ARG A 167 -12.59 9.86 -22.12
CA ARG A 167 -13.68 10.85 -22.05
C ARG A 167 -13.58 11.88 -23.17
N ALA A 168 -12.39 12.43 -23.43
CA ALA A 168 -12.20 13.41 -24.49
C ALA A 168 -12.46 12.80 -25.88
N ALA A 169 -11.99 11.58 -26.14
CA ALA A 169 -12.23 10.84 -27.38
C ALA A 169 -13.73 10.54 -27.57
N PHE A 170 -14.40 10.11 -26.50
CA PHE A 170 -15.84 9.84 -26.51
C PHE A 170 -16.65 11.10 -26.78
N LEU A 171 -16.35 12.22 -26.14
CA LEU A 171 -17.00 13.50 -26.38
C LEU A 171 -16.76 14.02 -27.82
N ALA A 172 -15.56 13.81 -28.36
CA ALA A 172 -15.25 14.14 -29.75
C ALA A 172 -16.10 13.30 -30.72
N LEU A 173 -16.24 12.00 -30.44
CA LEU A 173 -17.08 11.08 -31.23
C LEU A 173 -18.56 11.49 -31.18
N LEU A 174 -19.10 11.80 -30.01
CA LEU A 174 -20.47 12.31 -29.84
C LEU A 174 -20.71 13.58 -30.67
N ARG A 175 -19.73 14.51 -30.67
CA ARG A 175 -19.82 15.74 -31.50
C ARG A 175 -19.83 15.44 -32.99
N LEU A 176 -19.06 14.43 -33.43
CA LEU A 176 -19.08 13.99 -34.84
C LEU A 176 -20.44 13.41 -35.22
N PHE A 177 -21.02 12.56 -34.40
CA PHE A 177 -22.33 11.97 -34.63
C PHE A 177 -23.43 13.04 -34.68
N ARG A 178 -23.44 14.00 -33.75
CA ARG A 178 -24.38 15.13 -33.80
C ARG A 178 -24.22 15.97 -35.05
N ARG A 179 -23.00 16.25 -35.51
CA ARG A 179 -22.74 16.96 -36.79
C ARG A 179 -23.21 16.19 -38.01
N ALA A 180 -23.20 14.85 -37.93
CA ALA A 180 -23.75 13.97 -38.97
C ALA A 180 -25.28 13.81 -38.90
N GLY A 181 -25.97 14.56 -38.04
CA GLY A 181 -27.42 14.52 -37.91
C GLY A 181 -27.97 13.33 -37.11
N MET A 182 -27.09 12.61 -36.37
CA MET A 182 -27.54 11.53 -35.52
C MET A 182 -27.96 12.10 -34.17
N GLU A 183 -29.20 11.84 -33.75
CA GLU A 183 -29.76 12.29 -32.48
C GLU A 183 -29.77 11.20 -31.43
N GLU A 184 -29.55 9.97 -31.86
CA GLU A 184 -29.64 8.79 -31.01
C GLU A 184 -28.63 7.72 -31.44
N ILE A 185 -28.01 7.03 -30.50
CA ILE A 185 -27.18 5.83 -30.75
C ILE A 185 -27.60 4.76 -29.77
N GLY A 186 -27.99 3.59 -30.28
CA GLY A 186 -28.35 2.42 -29.45
C GLY A 186 -29.49 2.67 -28.47
N GLY A 187 -30.43 3.56 -28.80
CA GLY A 187 -31.55 3.91 -27.95
C GLY A 187 -31.26 5.00 -26.90
N ALA A 188 -30.01 5.51 -26.86
CA ALA A 188 -29.63 6.62 -25.97
C ALA A 188 -29.54 7.93 -26.76
N ARG A 189 -30.18 8.99 -26.23
CA ARG A 189 -30.12 10.34 -26.82
C ARG A 189 -28.68 10.89 -26.68
N LEU A 190 -28.17 11.44 -27.80
CA LEU A 190 -26.83 12.04 -27.85
C LEU A 190 -26.74 13.39 -27.16
#